data_7677b298fa7a142f9520d0e56dc3b7c4
#
_entry.id   7677b298fa7a142f9520d0e56dc3b7c4
#
_cell.length_a   1.000
_cell.length_b   1.000
_cell.length_c   1.000
_cell.angle_alpha   90.00
_cell.angle_beta   90.00
_cell.angle_gamma   90.00
#
_symmetry.space_group_name_H-M   'P 1'
#
loop_
_entity.id
_entity.type
_entity.pdbx_description
1 polymer ?
#
loop_
_entity_poly.entity_id
_entity_poly.type
_entity_poly.pdbx_seq_one_letter_code
_entity_poly.pdbx_strand_id
1 'polypeptide(L)'
;MSKKELGQQTEQKITGDKFTFCKAPFASIYVRPRVKIDPNDLPQTEASFCCVQSDNYVLDANQTIDDFWKSDWAQEHRRQFLNKEWPSSCGECQWRENNGVNSDIDSHTIIPIEQYDVLSGNEIGKPKYVDYRPDNLCNLMCTMCSPANSNLIEDMWRELPLNPEWYRKSQRTVEGEVTAYNETLVTKELVGEHTIQLKVLGGEPTINKKVHSVFEYCIEKGYAKDIDLKITTNFTNMNKTYKMFDEFKSCKINASIDATGPTYDYVRRPAKWTSVRKHLLDFGERYKDSHPRMRWGINLVWQLANCFTTKEWLPELLELFYVNENLK
;
A
#
# COMPACT_ATOMS: atom_id res chain seq x y z
N MET A 1 -14.02 14.43 -37.37
CA MET A 1 -14.85 13.45 -36.61
C MET A 1 -15.79 14.24 -35.72
N SER A 2 -17.08 14.02 -35.84
CA SER A 2 -18.10 14.72 -35.05
C SER A 2 -18.25 14.08 -33.67
N LYS A 3 -18.72 14.85 -32.67
CA LYS A 3 -19.03 14.32 -31.30
C LYS A 3 -19.99 13.12 -31.33
N LYS A 4 -20.70 12.88 -32.42
CA LYS A 4 -21.59 11.73 -32.61
C LYS A 4 -20.84 10.45 -32.97
N GLU A 5 -19.70 10.54 -33.61
CA GLU A 5 -18.85 9.38 -33.96
C GLU A 5 -18.01 8.90 -32.79
N LEU A 6 -17.67 9.80 -31.86
CA LEU A 6 -16.99 9.43 -30.63
C LEU A 6 -17.94 8.70 -29.65
N GLY A 7 -19.25 9.00 -29.66
CA GLY A 7 -20.25 8.36 -28.80
C GLY A 7 -20.70 6.96 -29.28
N GLN A 8 -20.48 6.63 -30.55
CA GLN A 8 -20.89 5.32 -31.09
C GLN A 8 -19.79 4.23 -30.95
N GLN A 9 -18.55 4.60 -30.65
CA GLN A 9 -17.48 3.60 -30.37
C GLN A 9 -17.47 3.08 -28.94
N THR A 10 -18.27 3.65 -28.04
CA THR A 10 -18.34 3.24 -26.62
C THR A 10 -19.46 2.26 -26.29
N GLU A 11 -20.26 1.84 -27.26
CA GLU A 11 -21.31 0.81 -27.10
C GLU A 11 -20.98 -0.52 -27.81
N GLN A 12 -19.74 -0.94 -27.86
CA GLN A 12 -19.48 -2.37 -28.04
C GLN A 12 -19.89 -3.05 -26.74
N LYS A 13 -21.06 -3.68 -26.71
CA LYS A 13 -21.49 -4.62 -25.69
C LYS A 13 -20.35 -5.61 -25.49
N ILE A 14 -19.68 -5.51 -24.34
CA ILE A 14 -18.78 -6.54 -23.85
C ILE A 14 -19.69 -7.75 -23.57
N THR A 15 -19.66 -8.71 -24.47
CA THR A 15 -20.47 -9.92 -24.38
C THR A 15 -19.77 -10.87 -23.41
N GLY A 16 -20.31 -10.98 -22.20
CA GLY A 16 -19.93 -11.91 -21.15
C GLY A 16 -18.95 -11.32 -20.13
N ASP A 17 -19.41 -11.19 -18.90
CA ASP A 17 -18.55 -10.83 -17.77
C ASP A 17 -17.45 -11.89 -17.62
N LYS A 18 -16.21 -11.50 -17.90
CA LYS A 18 -15.07 -12.35 -17.63
C LYS A 18 -14.87 -12.44 -16.13
N PHE A 19 -15.01 -13.63 -15.57
CA PHE A 19 -14.72 -13.85 -14.17
C PHE A 19 -13.27 -14.29 -13.99
N THR A 20 -12.52 -13.58 -13.14
CA THR A 20 -11.16 -13.97 -12.73
C THR A 20 -11.16 -14.21 -11.22
N PHE A 21 -10.70 -15.38 -10.80
CA PHE A 21 -10.68 -15.76 -9.39
C PHE A 21 -9.60 -14.97 -8.63
N CYS A 22 -10.02 -14.24 -7.61
CA CYS A 22 -9.11 -13.51 -6.72
C CYS A 22 -8.78 -14.34 -5.47
N LYS A 23 -7.49 -14.48 -5.16
CA LYS A 23 -7.00 -15.20 -3.99
C LYS A 23 -6.96 -14.35 -2.72
N ALA A 24 -7.07 -13.02 -2.84
CA ALA A 24 -6.97 -12.11 -1.70
C ALA A 24 -7.92 -12.47 -0.54
N PRO A 25 -9.22 -12.78 -0.76
CA PRO A 25 -10.15 -13.10 0.33
C PRO A 25 -9.77 -14.31 1.17
N PHE A 26 -8.89 -15.16 0.64
CA PHE A 26 -8.47 -16.40 1.27
C PHE A 26 -7.10 -16.32 1.95
N ALA A 27 -6.37 -15.23 1.75
CA ALA A 27 -4.99 -15.18 2.19
C ALA A 27 -4.48 -13.81 2.61
N SER A 28 -5.12 -12.75 2.18
CA SER A 28 -4.61 -11.40 2.35
C SER A 28 -5.49 -10.59 3.29
N ILE A 29 -4.85 -9.70 4.01
CA ILE A 29 -5.51 -8.67 4.78
C ILE A 29 -4.84 -7.32 4.53
N TYR A 30 -5.65 -6.32 4.33
CA TYR A 30 -5.30 -4.92 4.30
C TYR A 30 -5.87 -4.24 5.54
N VAL A 31 -5.03 -3.53 6.28
CA VAL A 31 -5.40 -2.90 7.54
C VAL A 31 -4.92 -1.45 7.56
N ARG A 32 -5.84 -0.54 7.87
CA ARG A 32 -5.55 0.88 8.02
C ARG A 32 -6.41 1.52 9.12
N PRO A 33 -6.03 2.70 9.65
CA PRO A 33 -6.93 3.46 10.51
C PRO A 33 -8.14 3.93 9.70
N ARG A 34 -9.30 3.91 10.33
CA ARG A 34 -10.45 4.64 9.82
C ARG A 34 -10.26 6.12 10.11
N VAL A 35 -10.52 6.95 9.11
CA VAL A 35 -10.58 8.40 9.32
C VAL A 35 -11.79 8.71 10.18
N LYS A 36 -11.59 9.45 11.28
CA LYS A 36 -12.69 9.93 12.13
C LYS A 36 -13.56 10.89 11.34
N ILE A 37 -14.86 10.70 11.44
CA ILE A 37 -15.87 11.61 10.90
C ILE A 37 -16.22 12.66 11.97
N ASP A 38 -16.33 12.23 13.24
CA ASP A 38 -16.54 13.07 14.40
C ASP A 38 -15.30 13.02 15.30
N PRO A 39 -14.77 14.15 15.81
CA PRO A 39 -13.65 14.17 16.74
C PRO A 39 -13.85 13.31 18.00
N ASN A 40 -15.10 13.07 18.39
CA ASN A 40 -15.47 12.25 19.53
C ASN A 40 -15.57 10.76 19.20
N ASP A 41 -15.47 10.38 17.91
CA ASP A 41 -15.48 8.96 17.53
C ASP A 41 -14.31 8.24 18.19
N LEU A 42 -14.55 7.04 18.68
CA LEU A 42 -13.49 6.16 19.15
C LEU A 42 -12.59 5.73 17.98
N PRO A 43 -11.30 5.47 18.23
CA PRO A 43 -10.40 4.92 17.22
C PRO A 43 -10.98 3.65 16.62
N GLN A 44 -11.06 3.60 15.30
CA GLN A 44 -11.54 2.41 14.57
C GLN A 44 -10.50 1.99 13.54
N THR A 45 -10.45 0.70 13.27
CA THR A 45 -9.61 0.09 12.24
C THR A 45 -10.47 -0.33 11.07
N GLU A 46 -10.06 -0.02 9.86
CA GLU A 46 -10.65 -0.61 8.65
C GLU A 46 -9.83 -1.81 8.22
N ALA A 47 -10.51 -2.91 7.92
CA ALA A 47 -9.92 -4.12 7.37
C ALA A 47 -10.65 -4.52 6.08
N SER A 48 -9.89 -5.01 5.11
CA SER A 48 -10.38 -5.60 3.88
C SER A 48 -9.39 -6.64 3.35
N PHE A 49 -9.66 -7.28 2.24
CA PHE A 49 -8.74 -8.27 1.68
C PHE A 49 -7.63 -7.63 0.82
N CYS A 50 -7.88 -6.45 0.28
CA CYS A 50 -6.89 -5.69 -0.48
C CYS A 50 -7.20 -4.18 -0.44
N CYS A 51 -6.22 -3.37 -0.84
CA CYS A 51 -6.32 -1.91 -0.79
C CYS A 51 -7.20 -1.29 -1.89
N VAL A 52 -7.71 -2.09 -2.84
CA VAL A 52 -8.55 -1.63 -3.96
C VAL A 52 -10.03 -1.86 -3.71
N GLN A 53 -10.38 -2.64 -2.71
CA GLN A 53 -11.78 -2.81 -2.32
C GLN A 53 -12.43 -1.46 -1.97
N SER A 54 -13.63 -1.22 -2.50
CA SER A 54 -14.38 0.01 -2.25
C SER A 54 -15.14 0.01 -0.94
N ASP A 55 -15.34 -1.17 -0.34
CA ASP A 55 -15.99 -1.37 0.95
C ASP A 55 -15.03 -2.05 1.92
N ASN A 56 -15.00 -1.58 3.16
CA ASN A 56 -14.13 -2.08 4.21
C ASN A 56 -14.96 -2.45 5.44
N TYR A 57 -14.55 -3.51 6.10
CA TYR A 57 -15.08 -3.88 7.40
C TYR A 57 -14.51 -2.95 8.47
N VAL A 58 -15.34 -2.42 9.33
CA VAL A 58 -14.92 -1.55 10.43
C VAL A 58 -14.80 -2.38 11.70
N LEU A 59 -13.60 -2.40 12.26
CA LEU A 59 -13.31 -3.02 13.56
C LEU A 59 -13.45 -1.97 14.66
N ASP A 60 -14.28 -2.26 15.63
CA ASP A 60 -14.38 -1.50 16.87
C ASP A 60 -13.21 -1.80 17.81
N ALA A 61 -13.03 -0.97 18.84
CA ALA A 61 -11.90 -1.07 19.78
C ALA A 61 -11.78 -2.45 20.50
N ASN A 62 -12.87 -3.19 20.60
CA ASN A 62 -12.91 -4.51 21.26
C ASN A 62 -12.87 -5.68 20.27
N GLN A 63 -12.87 -5.42 18.98
CA GLN A 63 -12.83 -6.45 17.95
C GLN A 63 -11.40 -6.72 17.50
N THR A 64 -11.18 -7.95 17.08
CA THR A 64 -9.88 -8.48 16.66
C THR A 64 -9.83 -8.68 15.15
N ILE A 65 -8.66 -8.93 14.61
CA ILE A 65 -8.50 -9.35 13.21
C ILE A 65 -9.21 -10.69 12.95
N ASP A 66 -9.28 -11.54 13.95
CA ASP A 66 -9.98 -12.82 13.87
C ASP A 66 -11.50 -12.61 13.70
N ASP A 67 -12.06 -11.59 14.36
CA ASP A 67 -13.47 -11.20 14.19
C ASP A 67 -13.77 -10.75 12.75
N PHE A 68 -12.87 -9.93 12.16
CA PHE A 68 -12.96 -9.60 10.73
C PHE A 68 -12.87 -10.86 9.87
N TRP A 69 -11.84 -11.68 10.11
CA TRP A 69 -11.51 -12.82 9.25
C TRP A 69 -12.63 -13.88 9.21
N LYS A 70 -13.36 -14.02 10.31
CA LYS A 70 -14.48 -14.96 10.49
C LYS A 70 -15.85 -14.32 10.29
N SER A 71 -15.93 -13.00 10.07
CA SER A 71 -17.20 -12.28 9.93
C SER A 71 -18.03 -12.77 8.76
N ASP A 72 -19.36 -12.57 8.84
CA ASP A 72 -20.28 -12.85 7.73
C ASP A 72 -19.91 -12.07 6.47
N TRP A 73 -19.39 -10.83 6.64
CA TRP A 73 -18.91 -10.02 5.54
C TRP A 73 -17.74 -10.71 4.80
N ALA A 74 -16.77 -11.23 5.52
CA ALA A 74 -15.63 -11.92 4.94
C ALA A 74 -16.05 -13.25 4.30
N GLN A 75 -16.95 -13.98 4.94
CA GLN A 75 -17.47 -15.25 4.43
C GLN A 75 -18.29 -15.08 3.16
N GLU A 76 -19.12 -14.04 3.09
CA GLU A 76 -19.90 -13.72 1.90
C GLU A 76 -19.00 -13.40 0.70
N HIS A 77 -17.94 -12.62 0.87
CA HIS A 77 -16.97 -12.35 -0.19
C HIS A 77 -16.32 -13.63 -0.72
N ARG A 78 -15.92 -14.53 0.18
CA ARG A 78 -15.35 -15.83 -0.20
C ARG A 78 -16.36 -16.70 -0.94
N ARG A 79 -17.60 -16.77 -0.45
CA ARG A 79 -18.70 -17.48 -1.11
C ARG A 79 -18.93 -16.99 -2.54
N GLN A 80 -18.99 -15.68 -2.73
CA GLN A 80 -19.17 -15.07 -4.05
C GLN A 80 -18.06 -15.48 -5.01
N PHE A 81 -16.79 -15.38 -4.61
CA PHE A 81 -15.69 -15.82 -5.47
C PHE A 81 -15.74 -17.33 -5.79
N LEU A 82 -16.10 -18.16 -4.83
CA LEU A 82 -16.27 -19.62 -5.07
C LEU A 82 -17.41 -19.90 -6.04
N ASN A 83 -18.46 -19.12 -6.03
CA ASN A 83 -19.60 -19.22 -6.95
C ASN A 83 -19.36 -18.51 -8.30
N LYS A 84 -18.15 -17.97 -8.55
CA LYS A 84 -17.81 -17.15 -9.71
C LYS A 84 -18.65 -15.87 -9.83
N GLU A 85 -18.98 -15.30 -8.69
CA GLU A 85 -19.69 -14.02 -8.57
C GLU A 85 -18.71 -12.93 -8.18
N TRP A 86 -18.86 -11.73 -8.74
CA TRP A 86 -18.08 -10.56 -8.33
C TRP A 86 -18.72 -9.89 -7.11
N PRO A 87 -17.98 -9.76 -5.98
CA PRO A 87 -18.45 -8.90 -4.91
C PRO A 87 -18.57 -7.44 -5.38
N SER A 88 -19.62 -6.75 -4.94
CA SER A 88 -19.84 -5.34 -5.33
C SER A 88 -18.66 -4.41 -4.97
N SER A 89 -17.94 -4.74 -3.91
CA SER A 89 -16.73 -4.03 -3.49
C SER A 89 -15.53 -4.23 -4.41
N CYS A 90 -15.56 -5.19 -5.34
CA CYS A 90 -14.50 -5.52 -6.28
C CYS A 90 -14.74 -4.95 -7.70
N GLY A 91 -15.64 -3.98 -7.84
CA GLY A 91 -16.04 -3.40 -9.13
C GLY A 91 -14.89 -2.81 -9.96
N GLU A 92 -13.86 -2.24 -9.33
CA GLU A 92 -12.67 -1.74 -10.03
C GLU A 92 -11.90 -2.87 -10.73
N CYS A 93 -11.64 -3.97 -10.05
CA CYS A 93 -10.98 -5.14 -10.65
C CYS A 93 -11.86 -5.78 -11.73
N GLN A 94 -13.17 -5.92 -11.48
CA GLN A 94 -14.11 -6.45 -12.47
C GLN A 94 -14.08 -5.60 -13.75
N TRP A 95 -14.13 -4.28 -13.61
CA TRP A 95 -14.06 -3.37 -14.76
C TRP A 95 -12.75 -3.54 -15.53
N ARG A 96 -11.60 -3.61 -14.84
CA ARG A 96 -10.29 -3.80 -15.46
C ARG A 96 -10.20 -5.12 -16.22
N GLU A 97 -10.59 -6.22 -15.59
CA GLU A 97 -10.60 -7.55 -16.22
C GLU A 97 -11.48 -7.57 -17.47
N ASN A 98 -12.68 -6.99 -17.39
CA ASN A 98 -13.60 -6.92 -18.54
C ASN A 98 -13.07 -6.04 -19.69
N ASN A 99 -12.18 -5.10 -19.40
CA ASN A 99 -11.57 -4.22 -20.42
C ASN A 99 -10.15 -4.66 -20.83
N GLY A 100 -9.66 -5.80 -20.38
CA GLY A 100 -8.33 -6.31 -20.72
C GLY A 100 -7.19 -5.47 -20.13
N VAL A 101 -7.45 -4.77 -19.03
CA VAL A 101 -6.46 -3.99 -18.28
C VAL A 101 -6.00 -4.81 -17.08
N ASN A 102 -4.69 -4.81 -16.79
CA ASN A 102 -4.16 -5.50 -15.62
C ASN A 102 -4.84 -4.99 -14.34
N SER A 103 -5.28 -5.93 -13.51
CA SER A 103 -5.93 -5.64 -12.24
C SER A 103 -5.03 -5.99 -11.04
N ASP A 104 -5.43 -5.60 -9.83
CA ASP A 104 -4.71 -5.99 -8.62
C ASP A 104 -4.78 -7.48 -8.31
N ILE A 105 -5.66 -8.23 -8.99
CA ILE A 105 -5.71 -9.70 -8.90
C ILE A 105 -4.36 -10.30 -9.26
N ASP A 106 -3.65 -9.75 -10.24
CA ASP A 106 -2.33 -10.21 -10.64
C ASP A 106 -1.31 -10.16 -9.50
N SER A 107 -1.41 -9.18 -8.62
CA SER A 107 -0.55 -9.07 -7.45
C SER A 107 -0.76 -10.19 -6.42
N HIS A 108 -1.93 -10.84 -6.45
CA HIS A 108 -2.31 -11.95 -5.58
C HIS A 108 -2.16 -13.33 -6.23
N THR A 109 -1.78 -13.40 -7.52
CA THR A 109 -1.58 -14.68 -8.22
C THR A 109 -0.35 -15.45 -7.73
N ILE A 110 0.60 -14.75 -7.12
CA ILE A 110 1.85 -15.32 -6.56
C ILE A 110 1.57 -16.33 -5.43
N ILE A 111 0.36 -16.29 -4.87
CA ILE A 111 -0.03 -17.16 -3.78
C ILE A 111 -0.36 -18.56 -4.33
N PRO A 112 0.38 -19.64 -4.00
CA PRO A 112 0.07 -21.00 -4.47
C PRO A 112 -1.34 -21.42 -4.03
N ILE A 113 -2.16 -21.90 -4.97
CA ILE A 113 -3.55 -22.33 -4.67
C ILE A 113 -3.55 -23.53 -3.71
N GLU A 114 -2.57 -24.42 -3.84
CA GLU A 114 -2.44 -25.60 -2.99
C GLU A 114 -2.28 -25.29 -1.49
N GLN A 115 -1.93 -24.05 -1.15
CA GLN A 115 -1.88 -23.59 0.25
C GLN A 115 -3.26 -23.24 0.83
N TYR A 116 -4.29 -23.28 -0.01
CA TYR A 116 -5.65 -23.00 0.39
C TYR A 116 -6.49 -24.25 0.21
N ASP A 117 -6.81 -24.88 1.29
CA ASP A 117 -7.84 -25.92 1.32
C ASP A 117 -9.23 -25.30 1.27
N VAL A 118 -9.40 -24.36 0.32
CA VAL A 118 -10.60 -23.53 0.14
C VAL A 118 -11.77 -24.37 -0.31
N LEU A 119 -11.50 -25.48 -1.00
CA LEU A 119 -12.53 -26.34 -1.60
C LEU A 119 -13.03 -27.42 -0.62
N SER A 120 -12.31 -27.68 0.46
CA SER A 120 -12.64 -28.76 1.39
C SER A 120 -13.52 -28.34 2.57
N GLY A 121 -13.87 -27.04 2.69
CA GLY A 121 -14.66 -26.53 3.82
C GLY A 121 -13.92 -26.52 5.15
N ASN A 122 -12.61 -26.73 5.12
CA ASN A 122 -11.73 -26.61 6.30
C ASN A 122 -11.59 -25.15 6.73
N GLU A 123 -11.30 -24.92 8.00
CA GLU A 123 -11.09 -23.57 8.54
C GLU A 123 -10.06 -22.83 7.71
N ILE A 124 -10.46 -21.68 7.18
CA ILE A 124 -9.54 -20.76 6.52
C ILE A 124 -8.58 -20.25 7.59
N GLY A 125 -7.31 -20.64 7.46
CA GLY A 125 -6.26 -20.23 8.38
C GLY A 125 -6.10 -18.70 8.42
N LYS A 126 -5.22 -18.21 9.28
CA LYS A 126 -4.94 -16.77 9.40
C LYS A 126 -4.36 -16.17 8.10
N PRO A 127 -4.54 -14.85 7.86
CA PRO A 127 -4.03 -14.19 6.65
C PRO A 127 -2.51 -14.28 6.57
N LYS A 128 -2.01 -14.73 5.42
CA LYS A 128 -0.57 -14.91 5.15
C LYS A 128 0.11 -13.68 4.56
N TYR A 129 -0.68 -12.83 3.90
CA TYR A 129 -0.23 -11.61 3.22
C TYR A 129 -0.86 -10.41 3.91
N VAL A 130 -0.03 -9.59 4.51
CA VAL A 130 -0.44 -8.46 5.32
C VAL A 130 -0.03 -7.17 4.64
N ASP A 131 -0.98 -6.29 4.29
CA ASP A 131 -0.74 -4.90 3.88
C ASP A 131 -1.11 -4.00 5.06
N TYR A 132 -0.10 -3.44 5.72
CA TYR A 132 -0.24 -2.66 6.94
C TYR A 132 0.04 -1.17 6.70
N ARG A 133 -0.92 -0.34 7.06
CA ARG A 133 -0.81 1.13 7.00
C ARG A 133 -1.19 1.72 8.35
N PRO A 134 -0.21 2.03 9.22
CA PRO A 134 -0.48 2.41 10.61
C PRO A 134 -1.16 3.76 10.77
N ASP A 135 -0.75 4.76 9.99
CA ASP A 135 -1.24 6.13 10.03
C ASP A 135 -0.70 6.97 8.85
N ASN A 136 -0.90 8.29 8.91
CA ASN A 136 -0.42 9.25 7.91
C ASN A 136 0.86 9.99 8.33
N LEU A 137 1.57 9.54 9.38
CA LEU A 137 2.81 10.19 9.83
C LEU A 137 3.85 10.22 8.70
N CYS A 138 4.12 11.41 8.18
CA CYS A 138 5.07 11.62 7.09
C CYS A 138 5.89 12.90 7.33
N ASN A 139 7.14 12.88 6.90
CA ASN A 139 8.02 14.04 6.95
C ASN A 139 8.04 14.85 5.64
N LEU A 140 7.16 14.53 4.68
CA LEU A 140 7.06 15.22 3.39
C LEU A 140 5.64 15.73 3.10
N MET A 141 5.60 16.79 2.26
CA MET A 141 4.38 17.38 1.68
C MET A 141 4.47 17.30 0.16
N CYS A 142 4.43 16.09 -0.40
CA CYS A 142 4.54 15.88 -1.84
C CYS A 142 3.34 16.48 -2.58
N THR A 143 3.59 17.06 -3.77
CA THR A 143 2.54 17.75 -4.55
C THR A 143 1.36 16.88 -4.96
N MET A 144 1.57 15.57 -5.10
CA MET A 144 0.53 14.59 -5.45
C MET A 144 -0.11 13.91 -4.24
N CYS A 145 0.36 14.21 -3.03
CA CYS A 145 -0.08 13.52 -1.82
C CYS A 145 -1.37 14.16 -1.25
N SER A 146 -1.98 13.48 -0.31
CA SER A 146 -3.21 13.92 0.36
C SER A 146 -3.08 13.85 1.88
N PRO A 147 -3.98 14.52 2.61
CA PRO A 147 -4.05 14.43 4.07
C PRO A 147 -4.11 13.00 4.62
N ALA A 148 -4.75 12.09 3.89
CA ALA A 148 -4.83 10.68 4.29
C ALA A 148 -3.46 9.97 4.35
N ASN A 149 -2.42 10.52 3.71
CA ASN A 149 -1.10 9.93 3.63
C ASN A 149 0.03 10.87 4.12
N SER A 150 -0.30 12.05 4.61
CA SER A 150 0.66 12.99 5.21
C SER A 150 -0.01 13.90 6.23
N ASN A 151 0.39 13.75 7.49
CA ASN A 151 -0.05 14.65 8.55
C ASN A 151 0.37 16.11 8.31
N LEU A 152 1.52 16.35 7.68
CA LEU A 152 1.94 17.73 7.34
C LEU A 152 1.01 18.38 6.31
N ILE A 153 0.50 17.62 5.35
CA ILE A 153 -0.51 18.11 4.41
C ILE A 153 -1.85 18.30 5.11
N GLU A 154 -2.21 17.39 6.02
CA GLU A 154 -3.42 17.51 6.82
C GLU A 154 -3.40 18.81 7.65
N ASP A 155 -2.31 19.08 8.37
CA ASP A 155 -2.13 20.30 9.15
C ASP A 155 -2.23 21.56 8.26
N MET A 156 -1.52 21.58 7.13
CA MET A 156 -1.59 22.67 6.16
C MET A 156 -3.02 22.93 5.68
N TRP A 157 -3.79 21.88 5.42
CA TRP A 157 -5.16 22.01 4.91
C TRP A 157 -6.14 22.50 5.98
N ARG A 158 -5.92 22.16 7.26
CA ARG A 158 -6.70 22.68 8.37
C ARG A 158 -6.55 24.20 8.52
N GLU A 159 -5.37 24.74 8.21
CA GLU A 159 -5.08 26.16 8.28
C GLU A 159 -5.62 26.96 7.07
N LEU A 160 -5.93 26.31 5.95
CA LEU A 160 -6.43 26.98 4.76
C LEU A 160 -7.89 27.43 4.95
N PRO A 161 -8.20 28.73 4.74
CA PRO A 161 -9.56 29.27 4.88
C PRO A 161 -10.52 28.74 3.78
N LEU A 162 -9.99 28.12 2.76
CA LEU A 162 -10.71 27.58 1.62
C LEU A 162 -10.66 26.04 1.68
N ASN A 163 -11.50 25.45 2.54
CA ASN A 163 -11.74 24.01 2.49
C ASN A 163 -13.03 23.76 1.69
N PRO A 164 -12.97 23.61 0.34
CA PRO A 164 -14.16 23.46 -0.47
C PRO A 164 -14.92 22.19 -0.08
N GLU A 165 -16.23 22.28 0.00
CA GLU A 165 -17.10 21.15 0.38
C GLU A 165 -16.89 19.92 -0.54
N TRP A 166 -16.58 20.14 -1.82
CA TRP A 166 -16.25 19.07 -2.75
C TRP A 166 -15.00 18.28 -2.36
N TYR A 167 -13.99 18.94 -1.76
CA TYR A 167 -12.78 18.28 -1.29
C TYR A 167 -13.06 17.39 -0.08
N ARG A 168 -13.86 17.86 0.87
CA ARG A 168 -14.31 17.05 2.01
C ARG A 168 -15.02 15.78 1.55
N LYS A 169 -15.87 15.88 0.52
CA LYS A 169 -16.60 14.74 -0.04
C LYS A 169 -15.70 13.78 -0.84
N SER A 170 -14.72 14.32 -1.59
CA SER A 170 -13.88 13.50 -2.47
C SER A 170 -12.79 12.72 -1.75
N GLN A 171 -12.31 13.20 -0.61
CA GLN A 171 -11.14 12.58 0.06
C GLN A 171 -11.51 11.65 1.22
N ARG A 172 -12.77 11.50 1.58
CA ARG A 172 -13.21 10.83 2.82
C ARG A 172 -12.49 11.33 4.08
N THR A 173 -11.76 12.43 3.97
CA THR A 173 -11.09 13.12 5.04
C THR A 173 -12.04 14.20 5.53
N VAL A 174 -12.94 13.83 6.39
CA VAL A 174 -13.71 14.79 7.16
C VAL A 174 -12.83 15.26 8.32
N GLU A 175 -13.08 16.46 8.79
CA GLU A 175 -12.49 17.08 9.97
C GLU A 175 -12.27 16.05 11.09
N GLY A 176 -11.09 15.48 11.20
CA GLY A 176 -10.82 14.48 12.22
C GLY A 176 -9.36 14.06 12.17
N GLU A 177 -8.79 13.82 13.33
CA GLU A 177 -7.48 13.22 13.45
C GLU A 177 -7.53 11.80 12.89
N VAL A 178 -6.53 11.42 12.10
CA VAL A 178 -6.29 10.01 11.80
C VAL A 178 -5.90 9.35 13.10
N THR A 179 -6.78 8.52 13.62
CA THR A 179 -6.54 7.90 14.91
C THR A 179 -5.61 6.71 14.78
N ALA A 180 -4.71 6.64 15.75
CA ALA A 180 -3.78 5.54 15.85
C ALA A 180 -4.49 4.20 16.07
N TYR A 181 -3.99 3.15 15.43
CA TYR A 181 -4.38 1.78 15.75
C TYR A 181 -4.12 1.42 17.20
N ASN A 182 -4.87 0.47 17.70
CA ASN A 182 -4.44 -0.27 18.86
C ASN A 182 -3.23 -1.14 18.47
N GLU A 183 -2.03 -0.71 18.84
CA GLU A 183 -0.76 -1.40 18.53
C GLU A 183 -0.79 -2.87 19.02
N THR A 184 -1.47 -3.14 20.12
CA THR A 184 -1.59 -4.48 20.67
C THR A 184 -2.36 -5.42 19.73
N LEU A 185 -3.40 -4.94 19.09
CA LEU A 185 -4.17 -5.71 18.14
C LEU A 185 -3.33 -6.08 16.91
N VAL A 186 -2.63 -5.12 16.36
CA VAL A 186 -1.84 -5.31 15.13
C VAL A 186 -0.66 -6.25 15.35
N THR A 187 0.10 -6.07 16.42
CA THR A 187 1.32 -6.87 16.66
C THR A 187 1.03 -8.30 17.07
N LYS A 188 -0.04 -8.55 17.82
CA LYS A 188 -0.31 -9.90 18.36
C LYS A 188 -1.12 -10.79 17.42
N GLU A 189 -1.93 -10.22 16.56
CA GLU A 189 -2.91 -10.97 15.78
C GLU A 189 -2.71 -10.87 14.28
N LEU A 190 -2.20 -9.73 13.81
CA LEU A 190 -2.02 -9.47 12.39
C LEU A 190 -0.80 -10.20 11.82
N VAL A 191 0.29 -10.24 12.57
CA VAL A 191 1.58 -10.78 12.15
C VAL A 191 1.99 -11.92 13.09
N GLY A 192 2.41 -13.05 12.51
CA GLY A 192 2.79 -14.23 13.27
C GLY A 192 3.55 -15.24 12.41
N GLU A 193 3.70 -16.47 12.94
CA GLU A 193 4.35 -17.59 12.25
C GLU A 193 3.70 -17.94 10.89
N HIS A 194 2.41 -17.60 10.73
CA HIS A 194 1.65 -17.81 9.51
C HIS A 194 1.95 -16.77 8.41
N THR A 195 2.62 -15.68 8.76
CA THR A 195 2.87 -14.56 7.84
C THR A 195 3.97 -14.90 6.86
N ILE A 196 3.67 -14.84 5.57
CA ILE A 196 4.63 -15.06 4.47
C ILE A 196 5.14 -13.73 3.94
N GLN A 197 4.26 -12.73 3.87
CA GLN A 197 4.60 -11.40 3.36
C GLN A 197 4.02 -10.32 4.24
N LEU A 198 4.86 -9.36 4.60
CA LEU A 198 4.45 -8.11 5.24
C LEU A 198 4.74 -6.95 4.28
N LYS A 199 3.70 -6.26 3.84
CA LYS A 199 3.78 -5.04 3.04
C LYS A 199 3.43 -3.86 3.92
N VAL A 200 4.29 -2.85 3.93
CA VAL A 200 4.12 -1.66 4.78
C VAL A 200 4.13 -0.40 3.93
N LEU A 201 3.09 0.39 4.10
CA LEU A 201 2.90 1.71 3.49
C LEU A 201 2.26 2.66 4.50
N GLY A 202 1.83 3.83 3.99
CA GLY A 202 1.12 4.85 4.78
C GLY A 202 2.08 5.81 5.45
N GLY A 203 1.88 7.13 5.24
CA GLY A 203 2.83 8.14 5.65
C GLY A 203 4.25 7.83 5.17
N GLU A 204 5.20 7.80 6.09
CA GLU A 204 6.56 7.33 5.86
C GLU A 204 6.94 6.23 6.86
N PRO A 205 6.98 4.98 6.42
CA PRO A 205 7.24 3.84 7.31
C PRO A 205 8.57 3.90 8.05
N THR A 206 9.62 4.48 7.46
CA THR A 206 10.97 4.48 8.06
C THR A 206 11.12 5.39 9.27
N ILE A 207 10.17 6.29 9.49
CA ILE A 207 10.13 7.14 10.69
C ILE A 207 9.02 6.74 11.67
N ASN A 208 8.18 5.79 11.29
CA ASN A 208 7.00 5.42 12.05
C ASN A 208 7.32 4.39 13.14
N LYS A 209 7.15 4.79 14.40
CA LYS A 209 7.43 3.93 15.55
C LYS A 209 6.55 2.67 15.59
N LYS A 210 5.30 2.75 15.10
CA LYS A 210 4.39 1.59 15.05
C LYS A 210 4.90 0.54 14.07
N VAL A 211 5.41 0.99 12.92
CA VAL A 211 6.07 0.09 11.95
C VAL A 211 7.29 -0.57 12.58
N HIS A 212 8.12 0.22 13.27
CA HIS A 212 9.30 -0.32 13.95
C HIS A 212 8.90 -1.36 15.02
N SER A 213 7.86 -1.10 15.82
CA SER A 213 7.37 -2.06 16.82
C SER A 213 6.89 -3.38 16.18
N VAL A 214 6.26 -3.32 15.00
CA VAL A 214 5.88 -4.55 14.27
C VAL A 214 7.12 -5.31 13.78
N PHE A 215 8.13 -4.60 13.27
CA PHE A 215 9.38 -5.24 12.83
C PHE A 215 10.13 -5.87 14.02
N GLU A 216 10.28 -5.13 15.10
CA GLU A 216 10.90 -5.62 16.35
C GLU A 216 10.19 -6.87 16.87
N TYR A 217 8.85 -6.86 16.89
CA TYR A 217 8.06 -8.02 17.28
C TYR A 217 8.32 -9.24 16.38
N CYS A 218 8.36 -9.06 15.07
CA CYS A 218 8.67 -10.15 14.12
C CYS A 218 10.08 -10.71 14.37
N ILE A 219 11.04 -9.84 14.64
CA ILE A 219 12.44 -10.22 14.93
C ILE A 219 12.55 -10.98 16.25
N GLU A 220 12.00 -10.43 17.33
CA GLU A 220 12.03 -11.03 18.68
C GLU A 220 11.36 -12.41 18.71
N LYS A 221 10.28 -12.59 17.96
CA LYS A 221 9.57 -13.87 17.84
C LYS A 221 10.21 -14.84 16.86
N GLY A 222 11.21 -14.40 16.10
CA GLY A 222 11.88 -15.21 15.09
C GLY A 222 11.05 -15.43 13.81
N TYR A 223 9.98 -14.65 13.61
CA TYR A 223 9.15 -14.75 12.39
C TYR A 223 9.80 -14.05 11.19
N ALA A 224 10.57 -12.98 11.43
CA ALA A 224 11.15 -12.16 10.38
C ALA A 224 11.93 -12.96 9.31
N LYS A 225 12.67 -13.99 9.73
CA LYS A 225 13.46 -14.88 8.85
C LYS A 225 12.63 -15.63 7.80
N ASP A 226 11.31 -15.74 8.00
CA ASP A 226 10.39 -16.44 7.09
C ASP A 226 9.48 -15.47 6.32
N ILE A 227 9.57 -14.15 6.62
CA ILE A 227 8.73 -13.10 6.03
C ILE A 227 9.46 -12.37 4.89
N ASP A 228 8.79 -12.27 3.74
CA ASP A 228 9.16 -11.38 2.65
C ASP A 228 8.61 -9.98 2.93
N LEU A 229 9.51 -9.03 3.28
CA LEU A 229 9.14 -7.64 3.57
C LEU A 229 9.03 -6.83 2.28
N LYS A 230 7.92 -6.10 2.12
CA LYS A 230 7.75 -5.07 1.08
C LYS A 230 7.50 -3.73 1.73
N ILE A 231 8.29 -2.73 1.41
CA ILE A 231 8.15 -1.39 1.97
C ILE A 231 8.16 -0.34 0.86
N THR A 232 7.26 0.65 0.95
CA THR A 232 7.31 1.85 0.11
C THR A 232 7.74 3.02 0.97
N THR A 233 8.82 3.70 0.59
CA THR A 233 9.43 4.77 1.37
C THR A 233 9.87 5.94 0.50
N ASN A 234 9.91 7.13 1.08
CA ASN A 234 10.46 8.32 0.43
C ASN A 234 12.01 8.38 0.47
N PHE A 235 12.65 7.40 1.08
CA PHE A 235 14.11 7.25 1.17
C PHE A 235 14.83 8.37 1.92
N THR A 236 14.15 9.21 2.68
CA THR A 236 14.79 10.32 3.41
C THR A 236 15.44 9.91 4.72
N ASN A 237 15.05 8.78 5.30
CA ASN A 237 15.56 8.33 6.62
C ASN A 237 15.74 6.81 6.67
N MET A 238 16.84 6.30 6.12
CA MET A 238 17.07 4.86 5.99
C MET A 238 17.93 4.26 7.11
N ASN A 239 18.76 5.05 7.79
CA ASN A 239 19.85 4.55 8.65
C ASN A 239 19.38 3.66 9.81
N LYS A 240 18.21 3.94 10.39
CA LYS A 240 17.67 3.17 11.52
C LYS A 240 17.03 1.86 11.09
N THR A 241 16.57 1.77 9.86
CA THR A 241 15.80 0.64 9.35
C THR A 241 16.66 -0.46 8.73
N TYR A 242 17.89 -0.14 8.30
CA TYR A 242 18.79 -1.14 7.67
C TYR A 242 18.97 -2.40 8.51
N LYS A 243 19.27 -2.24 9.81
CA LYS A 243 19.48 -3.40 10.72
C LYS A 243 18.23 -4.28 10.83
N MET A 244 17.05 -3.67 10.77
CA MET A 244 15.79 -4.42 10.82
C MET A 244 15.57 -5.18 9.51
N PHE A 245 15.87 -4.56 8.35
CA PHE A 245 15.73 -5.21 7.05
C PHE A 245 16.63 -6.45 6.90
N ASP A 246 17.82 -6.42 7.52
CA ASP A 246 18.77 -7.52 7.49
C ASP A 246 18.24 -8.79 8.17
N GLU A 247 17.25 -8.67 9.06
CA GLU A 247 16.66 -9.80 9.80
C GLU A 247 15.52 -10.50 9.02
N PHE A 248 14.97 -9.87 7.97
CA PHE A 248 13.90 -10.46 7.18
C PHE A 248 14.44 -11.42 6.12
N LYS A 249 13.62 -12.43 5.77
CA LYS A 249 13.94 -13.41 4.71
C LYS A 249 14.34 -12.71 3.41
N SER A 250 13.55 -11.76 2.97
CA SER A 250 13.87 -10.86 1.86
C SER A 250 13.26 -9.49 2.09
N CYS A 251 13.81 -8.46 1.43
CA CYS A 251 13.25 -7.13 1.47
C CYS A 251 13.17 -6.53 0.07
N LYS A 252 11.97 -6.12 -0.35
CA LYS A 252 11.74 -5.32 -1.54
C LYS A 252 11.36 -3.91 -1.14
N ILE A 253 12.23 -2.95 -1.48
CA ILE A 253 12.01 -1.53 -1.18
C ILE A 253 11.57 -0.80 -2.44
N ASN A 254 10.41 -0.15 -2.39
CA ASN A 254 9.93 0.73 -3.45
C ASN A 254 10.25 2.18 -3.04
N ALA A 255 11.27 2.75 -3.67
CA ALA A 255 11.66 4.14 -3.47
C ALA A 255 10.69 5.07 -4.21
N SER A 256 10.03 5.96 -3.49
CA SER A 256 9.11 6.93 -4.07
C SER A 256 9.87 8.12 -4.63
N ILE A 257 10.19 8.10 -5.94
CA ILE A 257 11.00 9.10 -6.62
C ILE A 257 10.33 9.51 -7.92
N ASP A 258 9.97 10.79 -8.04
CA ASP A 258 9.20 11.30 -9.18
C ASP A 258 10.02 12.17 -10.13
N ALA A 259 11.24 12.49 -9.78
CA ALA A 259 12.21 13.25 -10.56
C ALA A 259 13.58 13.23 -9.90
N THR A 260 14.56 13.95 -10.44
CA THR A 260 15.84 14.28 -9.82
C THR A 260 16.02 15.80 -9.70
N GLY A 261 17.08 16.24 -9.01
CA GLY A 261 17.46 17.64 -8.91
C GLY A 261 16.37 18.59 -8.39
N PRO A 262 16.29 19.80 -8.93
CA PRO A 262 15.31 20.82 -8.48
C PRO A 262 13.86 20.40 -8.64
N THR A 263 13.54 19.60 -9.65
CA THR A 263 12.18 19.08 -9.85
C THR A 263 11.78 18.14 -8.70
N TYR A 264 12.69 17.27 -8.25
CA TYR A 264 12.48 16.45 -7.07
C TYR A 264 12.23 17.31 -5.82
N ASP A 265 13.09 18.30 -5.58
CA ASP A 265 13.02 19.21 -4.43
C ASP A 265 11.65 19.92 -4.34
N TYR A 266 11.10 20.27 -5.50
CA TYR A 266 9.77 20.89 -5.60
C TYR A 266 8.64 19.88 -5.34
N VAL A 267 8.70 18.72 -6.01
CA VAL A 267 7.64 17.72 -5.99
C VAL A 267 7.54 17.03 -4.63
N ARG A 268 8.68 16.77 -3.98
CA ARG A 268 8.77 16.01 -2.71
C ARG A 268 9.31 16.83 -1.54
N ARG A 269 8.85 18.09 -1.46
CA ARG A 269 9.26 19.02 -0.39
C ARG A 269 8.91 18.51 1.02
N PRO A 270 9.73 18.82 2.06
CA PRO A 270 10.97 19.62 2.00
C PRO A 270 12.24 18.80 1.72
N ALA A 271 12.12 17.54 1.25
CA ALA A 271 13.29 16.72 0.96
C ALA A 271 14.19 17.35 -0.11
N LYS A 272 15.47 16.97 -0.05
CA LYS A 272 16.47 17.38 -1.02
C LYS A 272 17.01 16.20 -1.82
N TRP A 273 17.01 16.34 -3.14
CA TRP A 273 17.50 15.29 -4.03
C TRP A 273 18.90 14.80 -3.65
N THR A 274 19.81 15.71 -3.35
CA THR A 274 21.18 15.38 -2.97
C THR A 274 21.27 14.42 -1.79
N SER A 275 20.39 14.57 -0.79
CA SER A 275 20.34 13.67 0.37
C SER A 275 19.75 12.31 0.01
N VAL A 276 18.65 12.30 -0.74
CA VAL A 276 17.99 11.05 -1.14
C VAL A 276 18.87 10.26 -2.11
N ARG A 277 19.49 10.93 -3.08
CA ARG A 277 20.47 10.30 -3.98
C ARG A 277 21.59 9.61 -3.21
N LYS A 278 22.12 10.27 -2.17
CA LYS A 278 23.13 9.66 -1.30
C LYS A 278 22.60 8.38 -0.64
N HIS A 279 21.42 8.41 -0.06
CA HIS A 279 20.81 7.22 0.57
C HIS A 279 20.58 6.08 -0.42
N LEU A 280 20.22 6.38 -1.67
CA LEU A 280 20.09 5.38 -2.73
C LEU A 280 21.43 4.73 -3.09
N LEU A 281 22.47 5.52 -3.20
CA LEU A 281 23.82 5.02 -3.46
C LEU A 281 24.36 4.20 -2.27
N ASP A 282 24.19 4.70 -1.04
CA ASP A 282 24.59 4.00 0.18
C ASP A 282 23.85 2.65 0.30
N PHE A 283 22.57 2.61 -0.08
CA PHE A 283 21.78 1.36 -0.12
C PHE A 283 22.33 0.39 -1.18
N GLY A 284 22.57 0.89 -2.38
CA GLY A 284 23.13 0.08 -3.47
C GLY A 284 24.48 -0.54 -3.10
N GLU A 285 25.38 0.25 -2.51
CA GLU A 285 26.69 -0.25 -2.07
C GLU A 285 26.56 -1.25 -0.91
N ARG A 286 25.70 -0.98 0.06
CA ARG A 286 25.47 -1.87 1.20
C ARG A 286 24.99 -3.25 0.77
N TYR A 287 24.13 -3.32 -0.22
CA TYR A 287 23.44 -4.56 -0.61
C TYR A 287 23.83 -5.10 -1.98
N LYS A 288 24.93 -4.63 -2.55
CA LYS A 288 25.37 -5.03 -3.90
C LYS A 288 25.50 -6.54 -4.10
N ASP A 289 25.90 -7.28 -3.05
CA ASP A 289 26.11 -8.73 -3.10
C ASP A 289 24.90 -9.51 -2.51
N SER A 290 23.80 -8.83 -2.17
CA SER A 290 22.64 -9.42 -1.46
C SER A 290 21.45 -9.75 -2.36
N HIS A 291 21.58 -9.58 -3.69
CA HIS A 291 20.52 -9.95 -4.64
C HIS A 291 20.40 -11.49 -4.74
N PRO A 292 19.20 -12.05 -4.80
CA PRO A 292 17.88 -11.41 -4.88
C PRO A 292 17.21 -11.10 -3.53
N ARG A 293 17.89 -11.34 -2.40
CA ARG A 293 17.34 -11.14 -1.06
C ARG A 293 16.95 -9.67 -0.79
N MET A 294 17.84 -8.76 -1.16
CA MET A 294 17.59 -7.31 -1.03
C MET A 294 17.42 -6.70 -2.42
N ARG A 295 16.25 -6.13 -2.68
CA ARG A 295 15.94 -5.49 -3.96
C ARG A 295 15.29 -4.15 -3.73
N TRP A 296 15.51 -3.21 -4.63
CA TRP A 296 14.79 -1.97 -4.64
C TRP A 296 14.29 -1.63 -6.05
N GLY A 297 13.27 -0.81 -6.10
CA GLY A 297 12.69 -0.31 -7.33
C GLY A 297 12.20 1.11 -7.12
N ILE A 298 11.84 1.79 -8.18
CA ILE A 298 11.32 3.15 -8.13
C ILE A 298 9.83 3.14 -8.42
N ASN A 299 9.06 3.79 -7.53
CA ASN A 299 7.70 4.20 -7.80
C ASN A 299 7.74 5.66 -8.28
N LEU A 300 7.27 5.88 -9.49
CA LEU A 300 7.23 7.20 -10.12
C LEU A 300 5.78 7.57 -10.46
N VAL A 301 5.36 8.74 -10.02
CA VAL A 301 4.06 9.33 -10.37
C VAL A 301 4.28 10.43 -11.41
N TRP A 302 3.74 10.21 -12.60
CA TRP A 302 3.67 11.25 -13.63
C TRP A 302 2.62 12.29 -13.25
N GLN A 303 3.05 13.55 -13.23
CA GLN A 303 2.20 14.67 -12.87
C GLN A 303 2.64 15.94 -13.61
N LEU A 304 1.79 16.96 -13.60
CA LEU A 304 2.07 18.22 -14.29
C LEU A 304 3.41 18.85 -13.89
N ALA A 305 3.81 18.67 -12.62
CA ALA A 305 5.03 19.25 -12.07
C ALA A 305 6.32 18.58 -12.57
N ASN A 306 6.28 17.37 -13.12
CA ASN A 306 7.47 16.65 -13.57
C ASN A 306 7.46 16.23 -15.04
N CYS A 307 6.30 16.14 -15.69
CA CYS A 307 6.21 15.60 -17.06
C CYS A 307 6.92 16.49 -18.11
N PHE A 308 6.94 17.81 -17.92
CA PHE A 308 7.58 18.74 -18.86
C PHE A 308 9.10 18.82 -18.70
N THR A 309 9.66 18.40 -17.55
CA THR A 309 11.10 18.42 -17.27
C THR A 309 11.74 17.04 -17.38
N THR A 310 11.09 16.09 -18.00
CA THR A 310 11.55 14.68 -18.10
C THR A 310 12.96 14.59 -18.72
N LYS A 311 13.27 15.39 -19.72
CA LYS A 311 14.58 15.42 -20.38
C LYS A 311 15.72 15.79 -19.43
N GLU A 312 15.41 16.53 -18.37
CA GLU A 312 16.38 17.03 -17.41
C GLU A 312 16.68 16.00 -16.31
N TRP A 313 15.66 15.30 -15.83
CA TRP A 313 15.81 14.42 -14.65
C TRP A 313 15.89 12.92 -14.96
N LEU A 314 15.31 12.46 -16.07
CA LEU A 314 15.27 11.02 -16.40
C LEU A 314 16.66 10.41 -16.65
N PRO A 315 17.61 11.10 -17.35
CA PRO A 315 18.95 10.54 -17.56
C PRO A 315 19.67 10.19 -16.25
N GLU A 316 19.65 11.10 -15.27
CA GLU A 316 20.28 10.86 -13.96
C GLU A 316 19.60 9.69 -13.22
N LEU A 317 18.27 9.59 -13.32
CA LEU A 317 17.52 8.50 -12.71
C LEU A 317 17.92 7.15 -13.33
N LEU A 318 18.04 7.09 -14.65
CA LEU A 318 18.45 5.89 -15.37
C LEU A 318 19.92 5.51 -15.04
N GLU A 319 20.82 6.48 -14.89
CA GLU A 319 22.18 6.23 -14.47
C GLU A 319 22.24 5.53 -13.11
N LEU A 320 21.43 5.96 -12.14
CA LEU A 320 21.32 5.29 -10.85
C LEU A 320 20.89 3.83 -10.97
N PHE A 321 20.06 3.49 -11.94
CA PHE A 321 19.68 2.11 -12.23
C PHE A 321 20.81 1.28 -12.81
N TYR A 322 21.61 1.85 -13.70
CA TYR A 322 22.73 1.13 -14.34
C TYR A 322 23.91 0.89 -13.38
N VAL A 323 24.12 1.82 -12.45
CA VAL A 323 25.20 1.71 -11.45
C VAL A 323 24.86 0.69 -10.34
N ASN A 324 23.58 0.42 -10.11
CA ASN A 324 23.12 -0.50 -9.07
C ASN A 324 22.58 -1.81 -9.67
N GLU A 325 23.44 -2.84 -9.74
CA GLU A 325 23.08 -4.18 -10.26
C GLU A 325 21.91 -4.85 -9.50
N ASN A 326 21.58 -4.39 -8.29
CA ASN A 326 20.45 -4.88 -7.47
C ASN A 326 19.07 -4.43 -7.96
N LEU A 327 18.98 -3.72 -9.09
CA LEU A 327 17.76 -3.20 -9.68
C LEU A 327 17.15 -4.09 -10.78
N LYS A 328 17.71 -5.25 -11.02
CA LYS A 328 17.21 -6.17 -12.07
C LYS A 328 16.05 -7.02 -11.59
#